data_5c21f630e60cff12c20b85d736e74a4b
#
_entry.id   5c21f630e60cff12c20b85d736e74a4b
#
_cell.length_a   1.000
_cell.length_b   1.000
_cell.length_c   1.000
_cell.angle_alpha   90.00
_cell.angle_beta   90.00
_cell.angle_gamma   90.00
#
_symmetry.space_group_name_H-M   'P 1'
#
loop_
_entity.id
_entity.type
_entity.pdbx_description
1 polymer ?
#
loop_
_entity_poly.entity_id
_entity_poly.type
_entity_poly.pdbx_seq_one_letter_code
_entity_poly.pdbx_strand_id
1 'polypeptide(L)'
;MSFSFHEKTFFDKYGVRVSLLEDEDFIRAASMLAEEVFGFGIYKESKGSGGRFYERCWLMGSEDVLYGRVHFGGQNNTILFELTGTGCGVAKEGWESRLFAFLTNAIRPKITRVDIAKDFF
;
A
#
# COMPACT_ATOMS: atom_id res chain seq x y z
N MET A 1 -6.12 8.27 3.07
CA MET A 1 -4.88 8.66 2.37
C MET A 1 -4.51 7.58 1.38
N SER A 2 -4.09 7.95 0.19
CA SER A 2 -3.66 6.96 -0.78
C SER A 2 -2.44 7.45 -1.57
N PHE A 3 -1.61 6.51 -1.97
CA PHE A 3 -0.43 6.79 -2.77
C PHE A 3 -0.15 5.62 -3.70
N SER A 4 0.53 5.88 -4.79
CA SER A 4 0.87 4.85 -5.76
C SER A 4 2.29 5.03 -6.26
N PHE A 5 2.82 3.97 -6.86
CA PHE A 5 4.16 3.98 -7.46
C PHE A 5 4.24 2.85 -8.46
N HIS A 6 5.27 2.90 -9.31
CA HIS A 6 5.46 1.84 -10.31
C HIS A 6 6.02 0.58 -9.65
N GLU A 7 5.58 -0.59 -10.11
CA GLU A 7 5.99 -1.87 -9.52
C GLU A 7 7.49 -2.11 -9.52
N LYS A 8 8.21 -1.46 -10.42
CA LYS A 8 9.66 -1.58 -10.47
C LYS A 8 10.32 -1.08 -9.19
N THR A 9 9.63 -0.26 -8.41
CA THR A 9 10.12 0.18 -7.10
C THR A 9 10.36 -1.01 -6.18
N PHE A 10 9.51 -2.03 -6.24
CA PHE A 10 9.72 -3.24 -5.43
C PHE A 10 10.95 -4.01 -5.88
N PHE A 11 11.20 -4.04 -7.18
CA PHE A 11 12.40 -4.69 -7.66
C PHE A 11 13.66 -3.95 -7.17
N ASP A 12 13.66 -2.63 -7.26
CA ASP A 12 14.81 -1.84 -6.84
C ASP A 12 15.05 -1.92 -5.34
N LYS A 13 13.97 -1.94 -4.55
CA LYS A 13 14.12 -1.91 -3.09
C LYS A 13 14.30 -3.29 -2.49
N TYR A 14 13.59 -4.29 -3.00
CA TYR A 14 13.56 -5.63 -2.38
C TYR A 14 14.09 -6.73 -3.27
N GLY A 15 14.45 -6.43 -4.51
CA GLY A 15 14.88 -7.45 -5.46
C GLY A 15 13.75 -8.35 -5.93
N VAL A 16 12.52 -7.91 -5.82
CA VAL A 16 11.34 -8.70 -6.12
C VAL A 16 10.73 -8.31 -7.44
N ARG A 17 10.54 -9.29 -8.32
CA ARG A 17 9.80 -9.09 -9.56
C ARG A 17 8.33 -9.33 -9.27
N VAL A 18 7.52 -8.30 -9.39
CA VAL A 18 6.10 -8.41 -9.14
C VAL A 18 5.43 -9.05 -10.36
N SER A 19 4.61 -10.06 -10.12
CA SER A 19 3.89 -10.75 -11.17
C SER A 19 2.56 -11.25 -10.61
N LEU A 20 1.53 -11.22 -11.44
CA LEU A 20 0.24 -11.76 -11.01
C LEU A 20 0.27 -13.27 -10.80
N LEU A 21 1.29 -13.93 -11.34
CA LEU A 21 1.44 -15.37 -11.17
C LEU A 21 2.25 -15.76 -9.94
N GLU A 22 2.91 -14.78 -9.33
CA GLU A 22 3.79 -15.02 -8.18
C GLU A 22 3.37 -14.14 -7.02
N ASP A 23 2.21 -14.45 -6.47
CA ASP A 23 1.59 -13.66 -5.41
C ASP A 23 2.45 -13.54 -4.16
N GLU A 24 3.18 -14.59 -3.81
CA GLU A 24 3.97 -14.62 -2.58
C GLU A 24 5.01 -13.51 -2.56
N ASP A 25 5.66 -13.27 -3.69
CA ASP A 25 6.67 -12.21 -3.78
C ASP A 25 6.04 -10.83 -3.63
N PHE A 26 4.89 -10.63 -4.27
CA PHE A 26 4.18 -9.35 -4.15
C PHE A 26 3.72 -9.14 -2.71
N ILE A 27 3.08 -10.14 -2.12
CA ILE A 27 2.55 -10.04 -0.76
C ILE A 27 3.68 -9.76 0.22
N ARG A 28 4.80 -10.45 0.06
CA ARG A 28 5.96 -10.24 0.94
C ARG A 28 6.49 -8.80 0.83
N ALA A 29 6.70 -8.32 -0.38
CA ALA A 29 7.22 -6.98 -0.57
C ALA A 29 6.26 -5.91 -0.06
N ALA A 30 4.97 -6.05 -0.37
CA ALA A 30 3.96 -5.09 0.07
C ALA A 30 3.82 -5.10 1.60
N SER A 31 3.85 -6.29 2.22
CA SER A 31 3.82 -6.38 3.68
C SER A 31 5.06 -5.76 4.31
N MET A 32 6.24 -6.02 3.74
CA MET A 32 7.47 -5.43 4.26
C MET A 32 7.41 -3.92 4.22
N LEU A 33 6.94 -3.35 3.12
CA LEU A 33 6.81 -1.90 3.02
C LEU A 33 5.80 -1.37 4.04
N ALA A 34 4.63 -1.99 4.13
CA ALA A 34 3.60 -1.52 5.05
C ALA A 34 4.06 -1.62 6.50
N GLU A 35 4.72 -2.71 6.87
CA GLU A 35 5.23 -2.87 8.24
C GLU A 35 6.33 -1.88 8.55
N GLU A 36 7.21 -1.62 7.58
CA GLU A 36 8.29 -0.66 7.77
C GLU A 36 7.75 0.75 7.95
N VAL A 37 6.78 1.15 7.14
CA VAL A 37 6.27 2.52 7.15
C VAL A 37 5.19 2.70 8.22
N PHE A 38 4.21 1.81 8.26
CA PHE A 38 3.02 2.00 9.08
C PHE A 38 2.95 1.10 10.31
N GLY A 39 3.69 0.01 10.33
CA GLY A 39 3.68 -0.92 11.45
C GLY A 39 2.66 -2.04 11.36
N PHE A 40 1.99 -2.19 10.22
CA PHE A 40 1.08 -3.31 9.99
C PHE A 40 1.21 -3.79 8.55
N GLY A 41 0.89 -5.04 8.30
CA GLY A 41 1.06 -5.66 7.00
C GLY A 41 -0.23 -6.17 6.39
N ILE A 42 -0.09 -6.97 5.34
CA ILE A 42 -1.23 -7.57 4.66
C ILE A 42 -1.79 -8.68 5.52
N TYR A 43 -3.11 -8.70 5.64
CA TYR A 43 -3.84 -9.70 6.39
C TYR A 43 -4.33 -10.83 5.46
N LYS A 44 -5.01 -10.48 4.38
CA LYS A 44 -5.49 -11.47 3.41
C LYS A 44 -5.84 -10.80 2.09
N GLU A 45 -6.00 -11.61 1.05
CA GLU A 45 -6.51 -11.10 -0.22
C GLU A 45 -8.01 -10.87 -0.12
N SER A 46 -8.47 -9.77 -0.70
CA SER A 46 -9.89 -9.45 -0.77
C SER A 46 -10.54 -10.23 -1.90
N LYS A 47 -11.81 -10.53 -1.75
CA LYS A 47 -12.60 -11.07 -2.86
C LYS A 47 -12.91 -9.92 -3.80
N GLY A 48 -12.57 -10.07 -5.07
CA GLY A 48 -12.77 -9.02 -6.04
C GLY A 48 -11.68 -7.97 -6.02
N SER A 49 -11.85 -6.94 -6.83
CA SER A 49 -10.80 -5.96 -7.09
C SER A 49 -10.76 -4.76 -6.17
N GLY A 50 -11.68 -4.64 -5.24
CA GLY A 50 -11.72 -3.47 -4.36
C GLY A 50 -12.19 -2.18 -5.03
N GLY A 51 -12.62 -2.22 -6.28
CA GLY A 51 -13.29 -1.09 -6.92
C GLY A 51 -12.41 0.05 -7.40
N ARG A 52 -11.11 -0.17 -7.58
CA ARG A 52 -10.18 0.88 -8.03
C ARG A 52 -9.62 0.63 -9.43
N PHE A 53 -10.31 -0.19 -10.23
CA PHE A 53 -9.88 -0.55 -11.58
C PHE A 53 -8.59 -1.38 -11.61
N TYR A 54 -8.15 -1.87 -10.45
CA TYR A 54 -7.06 -2.84 -10.37
C TYR A 54 -7.65 -4.24 -10.40
N GLU A 55 -6.86 -5.20 -10.85
CA GLU A 55 -7.34 -6.57 -10.96
C GLU A 55 -7.45 -7.27 -9.62
N ARG A 56 -6.58 -6.92 -8.68
CA ARG A 56 -6.51 -7.59 -7.39
C ARG A 56 -6.34 -6.61 -6.25
N CYS A 57 -6.74 -7.03 -5.08
CA CYS A 57 -6.70 -6.21 -3.88
C CYS A 57 -6.39 -7.07 -2.66
N TRP A 58 -5.54 -6.58 -1.78
CA TRP A 58 -5.23 -7.23 -0.50
C TRP A 58 -5.57 -6.28 0.64
N LEU A 59 -6.00 -6.86 1.76
CA LEU A 59 -6.42 -6.09 2.92
C LEU A 59 -5.31 -6.01 3.95
N MET A 60 -5.13 -4.85 4.55
CA MET A 60 -4.20 -4.64 5.65
C MET A 60 -5.02 -4.44 6.93
N GLY A 61 -4.53 -4.99 8.03
CA GLY A 61 -5.20 -4.87 9.31
C GLY A 61 -5.43 -6.21 9.96
N SER A 62 -6.65 -6.43 10.44
CA SER A 62 -7.03 -7.67 11.07
C SER A 62 -8.44 -8.05 10.63
N GLU A 63 -8.90 -9.20 11.11
CA GLU A 63 -10.23 -9.69 10.76
C GLU A 63 -11.32 -8.70 11.14
N ASP A 64 -11.15 -8.01 12.25
CA ASP A 64 -12.17 -7.10 12.77
C ASP A 64 -12.01 -5.66 12.30
N VAL A 65 -10.82 -5.27 11.87
CA VAL A 65 -10.54 -3.87 11.57
C VAL A 65 -9.74 -3.74 10.28
N LEU A 66 -10.26 -2.96 9.35
CA LEU A 66 -9.58 -2.67 8.10
C LEU A 66 -8.74 -1.41 8.26
N TYR A 67 -7.42 -1.54 8.10
CA TYR A 67 -6.51 -0.39 8.15
C TYR A 67 -6.21 0.16 6.77
N GLY A 68 -6.33 -0.65 5.74
CA GLY A 68 -6.09 -0.20 4.38
C GLY A 68 -6.17 -1.30 3.36
N ARG A 69 -5.89 -0.94 2.11
CA ARG A 69 -5.88 -1.87 0.99
C ARG A 69 -4.67 -1.64 0.12
N VAL A 70 -4.20 -2.72 -0.50
CA VAL A 70 -3.14 -2.66 -1.52
C VAL A 70 -3.74 -3.20 -2.80
N HIS A 71 -3.58 -2.45 -3.89
CA HIS A 71 -4.13 -2.84 -5.19
C HIS A 71 -3.01 -3.04 -6.20
N PHE A 72 -3.17 -4.04 -7.05
CA PHE A 72 -2.20 -4.33 -8.10
C PHE A 72 -2.88 -4.97 -9.30
N GLY A 73 -2.33 -4.73 -10.48
CA GLY A 73 -2.74 -5.37 -11.72
C GLY A 73 -3.55 -4.46 -12.64
N GLY A 74 -3.07 -4.28 -13.86
CA GLY A 74 -3.85 -3.65 -14.91
C GLY A 74 -3.83 -2.14 -15.00
N GLN A 75 -3.14 -1.45 -14.10
CA GLN A 75 -3.11 0.02 -14.13
C GLN A 75 -1.68 0.51 -14.35
N ASN A 76 -1.20 0.38 -15.58
CA ASN A 76 0.13 0.85 -15.98
C ASN A 76 1.25 0.33 -15.07
N ASN A 77 1.08 -0.89 -14.56
CA ASN A 77 2.04 -1.53 -13.67
C ASN A 77 2.28 -0.74 -12.39
N THR A 78 1.25 -0.05 -11.90
CA THR A 78 1.35 0.66 -10.63
C THR A 78 0.79 -0.18 -9.49
N ILE A 79 1.23 0.18 -8.30
CA ILE A 79 0.73 -0.40 -7.05
C ILE A 79 0.13 0.75 -6.27
N LEU A 80 -1.09 0.57 -5.78
CA LEU A 80 -1.79 1.60 -5.02
C LEU A 80 -2.00 1.14 -3.58
N PHE A 81 -1.59 1.96 -2.64
CA PHE A 81 -1.86 1.75 -1.21
C PHE A 81 -2.92 2.77 -0.79
N GLU A 82 -3.95 2.28 -0.11
CA GLU A 82 -4.97 3.14 0.49
C GLU A 82 -5.04 2.85 1.98
N LEU A 83 -4.97 3.89 2.80
CA LEU A 83 -5.17 3.76 4.24
C LEU A 83 -6.53 4.36 4.61
N THR A 84 -7.27 3.65 5.45
CA THR A 84 -8.49 4.18 6.04
C THR A 84 -8.14 5.21 7.10
N GLY A 85 -9.13 5.97 7.56
CA GLY A 85 -8.91 6.87 8.68
C GLY A 85 -8.41 6.13 9.92
N THR A 86 -8.97 4.95 10.18
CA THR A 86 -8.52 4.11 11.28
C THR A 86 -7.07 3.69 11.08
N GLY A 87 -6.70 3.29 9.85
CA GLY A 87 -5.32 2.91 9.55
C GLY A 87 -4.34 4.05 9.79
N CYS A 88 -4.68 5.26 9.38
CA CYS A 88 -3.83 6.42 9.64
C CYS A 88 -3.71 6.70 11.14
N GLY A 89 -4.80 6.50 11.88
CA GLY A 89 -4.80 6.75 13.32
C GLY A 89 -4.00 5.77 14.14
N VAL A 90 -3.89 4.51 13.68
CA VAL A 90 -3.11 3.50 14.42
C VAL A 90 -1.71 3.30 13.86
N ALA A 91 -1.37 3.96 12.76
CA ALA A 91 -0.08 3.80 12.15
C ALA A 91 1.03 4.22 13.12
N LYS A 92 2.14 3.49 13.06
CA LYS A 92 3.28 3.69 13.93
C LYS A 92 3.79 5.13 13.86
N GLU A 93 4.10 5.71 15.00
CA GLU A 93 4.59 7.08 15.05
C GLU A 93 5.75 7.31 14.10
N GLY A 94 5.72 8.44 13.39
CA GLY A 94 6.72 8.77 12.39
C GLY A 94 6.45 8.22 11.02
N TRP A 95 5.26 7.63 10.81
CA TRP A 95 4.94 7.02 9.51
C TRP A 95 4.98 8.02 8.35
N GLU A 96 4.62 9.27 8.59
CA GLU A 96 4.62 10.28 7.52
C GLU A 96 6.04 10.51 7.00
N SER A 97 7.01 10.62 7.89
CA SER A 97 8.41 10.80 7.49
C SER A 97 8.94 9.58 6.75
N ARG A 98 8.59 8.39 7.22
CA ARG A 98 9.02 7.16 6.55
C ARG A 98 8.38 7.02 5.18
N LEU A 99 7.11 7.36 5.06
CA LEU A 99 6.43 7.35 3.77
C LEU A 99 7.07 8.34 2.81
N PHE A 100 7.33 9.55 3.28
CA PHE A 100 7.95 10.56 2.45
C PHE A 100 9.33 10.11 1.95
N ALA A 101 10.12 9.52 2.83
CA ALA A 101 11.43 8.99 2.46
C ALA A 101 11.31 7.89 1.41
N PHE A 102 10.34 7.00 1.56
CA PHE A 102 10.08 5.96 0.57
C PHE A 102 9.70 6.56 -0.78
N LEU A 103 8.76 7.49 -0.79
CA LEU A 103 8.27 8.08 -2.04
C LEU A 103 9.35 8.89 -2.75
N THR A 104 10.26 9.50 -2.00
CA THR A 104 11.37 10.25 -2.59
C THR A 104 12.24 9.36 -3.48
N ASN A 105 12.35 8.08 -3.15
CA ASN A 105 13.17 7.13 -3.89
C ASN A 105 12.36 6.18 -4.78
N ALA A 106 11.06 6.32 -4.80
CA ALA A 106 10.19 5.45 -5.59
C ALA A 106 10.16 5.88 -7.05
N ILE A 107 9.78 4.94 -7.92
CA ILE A 107 9.63 5.20 -9.34
C ILE A 107 8.21 5.66 -9.60
N ARG A 108 8.06 6.86 -10.19
CA ARG A 108 6.77 7.47 -10.49
C ARG A 108 5.85 7.53 -9.27
N PRO A 109 6.33 8.09 -8.15
CA PRO A 109 5.51 8.17 -6.95
C PRO A 109 4.41 9.20 -7.13
N LYS A 110 3.27 8.93 -6.48
CA LYS A 110 2.14 9.84 -6.54
C LYS A 110 1.32 9.70 -5.26
N ILE A 111 1.00 10.83 -4.65
CA ILE A 111 0.01 10.86 -3.59
C ILE A 111 -1.30 11.23 -4.26
N THR A 112 -2.22 10.28 -4.30
CA THR A 112 -3.43 10.45 -5.08
C THR A 112 -4.57 11.04 -4.27
N ARG A 113 -4.48 10.95 -2.95
CA ARG A 113 -5.53 11.47 -2.09
C ARG A 113 -4.98 11.66 -0.69
N VAL A 114 -5.20 12.84 -0.12
CA VAL A 114 -4.87 13.13 1.26
C VAL A 114 -6.18 13.49 1.95
N ASP A 115 -6.52 12.70 2.96
CA ASP A 115 -7.76 12.85 3.66
C ASP A 115 -7.49 13.56 4.98
N ILE A 116 -7.27 14.87 4.90
CA ILE A 116 -6.83 15.65 6.03
C ILE A 116 -7.94 16.38 6.76
N ALA A 117 -9.10 16.48 6.14
CA ALA A 117 -10.19 17.28 6.72
C ALA A 117 -10.58 16.80 8.10
N LYS A 118 -10.53 15.51 8.33
CA LYS A 118 -10.91 14.95 9.62
C LYS A 118 -9.89 15.20 10.71
N ASP A 119 -8.74 15.70 10.36
CA ASP A 119 -7.66 15.87 11.31
C ASP A 119 -7.73 17.19 12.07
N PHE A 120 -8.69 18.01 11.75
CA PHE A 120 -8.75 19.32 12.32
C PHE A 120 -9.85 19.53 13.27
N PHE A 121 -10.59 18.57 13.53
CA PHE A 121 -11.78 18.81 14.30
C PHE A 121 -11.81 18.28 15.65
#